data_8fa1425ee6d30e5d9fa7aaa2d19a29ee
#
_entry.id   8fa1425ee6d30e5d9fa7aaa2d19a29ee
#
_cell.length_a   1.000
_cell.length_b   1.000
_cell.length_c   1.000
_cell.angle_alpha   90.00
_cell.angle_beta   90.00
_cell.angle_gamma   90.00
#
_symmetry.space_group_name_H-M   'P 1'
#
loop_
_entity.id
_entity.type
_entity.pdbx_description
1 polymer ?
#
loop_
_entity_poly.entity_id
_entity_poly.type
_entity_poly.pdbx_seq_one_letter_code
_entity_poly.pdbx_strand_id
1 'polypeptide(L)'
;MTDVTDTTPLVRTQGVTAPAGFRATGIAAGIKESGALDLALVFNEGPDYPAAGVFTRNQVKAAPVLWTQQVLTTGRLRAVILNSGGANACTGPGGFQDTHATAEAVAAALSDWGSETGAIEIAVCSTGLIGDRLPMDKMLAGIEEIVHEMAGGLTGGEEAARAIMTTDTVPKQVALHHPNNWTVGGMAKGAGMLAPSLATMLSVITTDAVADAAALEQALRRGSALTFDRLDIDGSCSTNDSVLLLASGASEITPSQADLDDAVLRVCDDLCAQLQADAEGVTKRLVVTVTGAASEADALTAARIVARDSLVKTAVFGSDPNWGRVLAAVGMAPVQLDPERISVSFNGSAVCVDGLGAPGAREVDLSGADIDITVDLGVGTQRAAIRTTDLSHGYVEENSAYSS
;
A
#
# COMPACT_ATOMS: atom_id res chain seq x y z
N MET A 1 12.87 -10.17 5.76
CA MET A 1 11.90 -11.28 5.96
C MET A 1 11.74 -11.46 7.45
N THR A 2 10.54 -11.24 7.95
CA THR A 2 10.17 -11.53 9.34
C THR A 2 10.00 -13.03 9.48
N ASP A 3 10.47 -13.62 10.59
CA ASP A 3 10.15 -15.01 10.94
C ASP A 3 8.64 -15.10 11.26
N VAL A 4 7.82 -15.22 10.22
CA VAL A 4 6.40 -15.49 10.33
C VAL A 4 6.24 -16.98 10.56
N THR A 5 5.81 -17.38 11.75
CA THR A 5 5.66 -18.77 12.15
C THR A 5 4.33 -19.39 11.69
N ASP A 6 3.32 -18.56 11.39
CA ASP A 6 2.01 -19.02 10.92
C ASP A 6 2.05 -19.28 9.41
N THR A 7 1.65 -20.50 9.02
CA THR A 7 1.60 -20.95 7.62
C THR A 7 0.19 -20.97 7.03
N THR A 8 -0.78 -20.35 7.70
CA THR A 8 -2.16 -20.26 7.18
C THR A 8 -2.17 -19.65 5.77
N PRO A 9 -2.79 -20.29 4.78
CA PRO A 9 -2.76 -19.80 3.41
C PRO A 9 -3.55 -18.47 3.27
N LEU A 10 -3.02 -17.56 2.44
CA LEU A 10 -3.67 -16.34 2.01
C LEU A 10 -4.56 -16.60 0.79
N VAL A 11 -5.76 -15.97 0.75
CA VAL A 11 -6.76 -16.15 -0.31
C VAL A 11 -6.94 -14.85 -1.08
N ARG A 12 -6.36 -14.75 -2.28
CA ARG A 12 -6.39 -13.52 -3.12
C ARG A 12 -7.70 -13.28 -3.87
N THR A 13 -8.64 -14.22 -3.82
CA THR A 13 -9.99 -14.05 -4.39
C THR A 13 -11.00 -13.46 -3.38
N GLN A 14 -10.53 -13.07 -2.20
CA GLN A 14 -11.31 -12.47 -1.14
C GLN A 14 -10.60 -11.21 -0.65
N GLY A 15 -11.37 -10.22 -0.20
CA GLY A 15 -10.85 -8.92 0.21
C GLY A 15 -11.54 -8.40 1.47
N VAL A 16 -11.88 -7.13 1.47
CA VAL A 16 -12.43 -6.39 2.64
C VAL A 16 -13.76 -6.93 3.17
N THR A 17 -14.47 -7.74 2.41
CA THR A 17 -15.74 -8.38 2.81
C THR A 17 -15.58 -9.84 3.26
N ALA A 18 -14.35 -10.34 3.34
CA ALA A 18 -14.06 -11.67 3.88
C ALA A 18 -14.32 -11.75 5.41
N PRO A 19 -13.93 -10.76 6.22
CA PRO A 19 -14.31 -10.72 7.62
C PRO A 19 -15.84 -10.47 7.78
N ALA A 20 -16.43 -11.11 8.75
CA ALA A 20 -17.84 -10.89 9.08
C ALA A 20 -18.11 -9.45 9.54
N GLY A 21 -19.33 -8.94 9.31
CA GLY A 21 -19.72 -7.58 9.70
C GLY A 21 -19.25 -6.49 8.71
N PHE A 22 -18.81 -6.86 7.50
CA PHE A 22 -18.47 -5.89 6.46
C PHE A 22 -19.27 -6.10 5.18
N ARG A 23 -19.72 -4.98 4.60
CA ARG A 23 -20.23 -4.88 3.24
C ARG A 23 -19.38 -3.94 2.43
N ALA A 24 -19.33 -4.13 1.14
CA ALA A 24 -18.68 -3.21 0.22
C ALA A 24 -19.37 -3.27 -1.15
N THR A 25 -19.11 -2.26 -1.96
CA THR A 25 -19.42 -2.27 -3.39
C THR A 25 -18.59 -1.22 -4.12
N GLY A 26 -18.57 -1.28 -5.45
CA GLY A 26 -17.99 -0.27 -6.32
C GLY A 26 -18.93 0.00 -7.49
N ILE A 27 -19.15 1.27 -7.81
CA ILE A 27 -19.99 1.71 -8.91
C ILE A 27 -19.25 2.66 -9.85
N ALA A 28 -19.84 2.89 -11.03
CA ALA A 28 -19.42 3.93 -11.97
C ALA A 28 -20.26 5.20 -11.76
N ALA A 29 -19.85 6.06 -10.83
CA ALA A 29 -20.53 7.33 -10.57
C ALA A 29 -20.28 8.38 -11.69
N GLY A 30 -19.42 8.05 -12.66
CA GLY A 30 -19.08 8.91 -13.79
C GLY A 30 -18.05 9.99 -13.46
N ILE A 31 -17.25 9.78 -12.42
CA ILE A 31 -16.12 10.63 -12.06
C ILE A 31 -15.02 10.45 -13.12
N LYS A 32 -14.76 9.20 -13.53
CA LYS A 32 -13.89 8.87 -14.66
C LYS A 32 -14.63 9.03 -15.99
N GLU A 33 -14.01 9.67 -16.96
CA GLU A 33 -14.55 9.79 -18.31
C GLU A 33 -14.67 8.44 -19.04
N SER A 34 -13.88 7.45 -18.64
CA SER A 34 -13.88 6.11 -19.25
C SER A 34 -15.15 5.30 -18.96
N GLY A 35 -15.95 5.69 -17.97
CA GLY A 35 -17.12 4.92 -17.50
C GLY A 35 -16.74 3.67 -16.67
N ALA A 36 -15.47 3.49 -16.32
CA ALA A 36 -15.05 2.45 -15.39
C ALA A 36 -15.57 2.74 -13.98
N LEU A 37 -15.60 1.72 -13.12
CA LEU A 37 -15.92 1.90 -11.70
C LEU A 37 -14.97 2.93 -11.08
N ASP A 38 -15.50 3.87 -10.29
CA ASP A 38 -14.76 5.02 -9.80
C ASP A 38 -15.16 5.50 -8.39
N LEU A 39 -16.18 4.87 -7.79
CA LEU A 39 -16.60 5.12 -6.43
C LEU A 39 -16.77 3.80 -5.69
N ALA A 40 -16.12 3.65 -4.53
CA ALA A 40 -16.19 2.48 -3.67
C ALA A 40 -16.66 2.86 -2.28
N LEU A 41 -17.46 2.00 -1.65
CA LEU A 41 -17.86 2.12 -0.26
C LEU A 41 -17.53 0.81 0.48
N VAL A 42 -16.86 0.93 1.63
CA VAL A 42 -16.68 -0.16 2.59
C VAL A 42 -17.41 0.24 3.87
N PHE A 43 -18.35 -0.57 4.29
CA PHE A 43 -19.21 -0.30 5.44
C PHE A 43 -19.04 -1.38 6.51
N ASN A 44 -18.84 -0.94 7.75
CA ASN A 44 -18.80 -1.77 8.95
C ASN A 44 -20.20 -1.82 9.58
N GLU A 45 -20.84 -3.01 9.55
CA GLU A 45 -22.15 -3.25 10.17
C GLU A 45 -22.06 -3.39 11.71
N GLY A 46 -20.85 -3.56 12.24
CA GLY A 46 -20.62 -3.76 13.65
C GLY A 46 -20.67 -5.23 14.09
N PRO A 47 -20.77 -5.49 15.39
CA PRO A 47 -21.26 -4.58 16.45
C PRO A 47 -20.24 -3.51 16.92
N ASP A 48 -18.96 -3.66 16.65
CA ASP A 48 -17.90 -2.72 17.05
C ASP A 48 -17.40 -1.90 15.86
N TYR A 49 -16.81 -0.73 16.14
CA TYR A 49 -16.35 0.21 15.11
C TYR A 49 -14.95 0.79 15.33
N PRO A 50 -14.06 0.16 16.11
CA PRO A 50 -12.72 0.70 16.27
C PRO A 50 -11.98 0.72 14.94
N ALA A 51 -11.13 1.73 14.77
CA ALA A 51 -10.37 1.90 13.56
C ALA A 51 -9.03 2.61 13.83
N ALA A 52 -8.06 2.34 12.97
CA ALA A 52 -6.76 2.98 12.93
C ALA A 52 -6.39 3.36 11.51
N GLY A 53 -5.45 4.29 11.36
CA GLY A 53 -4.97 4.73 10.05
C GLY A 53 -3.52 5.20 10.07
N VAL A 54 -2.81 4.92 8.98
CA VAL A 54 -1.50 5.51 8.68
C VAL A 54 -1.60 6.26 7.36
N PHE A 55 -0.88 7.37 7.24
CA PHE A 55 -1.06 8.34 6.18
C PHE A 55 0.27 8.81 5.63
N THR A 56 0.22 9.36 4.41
CA THR A 56 1.38 9.97 3.76
C THR A 56 2.13 10.94 4.66
N ARG A 57 3.46 10.91 4.56
CA ARG A 57 4.36 11.91 5.17
C ARG A 57 4.65 13.09 4.25
N ASN A 58 4.08 13.10 3.04
CA ASN A 58 4.18 14.26 2.18
C ASN A 58 3.67 15.50 2.91
N GLN A 59 4.39 16.59 2.81
CA GLN A 59 3.98 17.88 3.42
C GLN A 59 2.78 18.48 2.70
N VAL A 60 2.61 18.18 1.40
CA VAL A 60 1.47 18.57 0.59
C VAL A 60 0.41 17.47 0.71
N LYS A 61 -0.46 17.58 1.72
CA LYS A 61 -1.52 16.60 1.96
C LYS A 61 -2.80 16.98 1.26
N ALA A 62 -3.44 16.00 0.64
CA ALA A 62 -4.77 16.15 0.05
C ALA A 62 -5.84 16.39 1.12
N ALA A 63 -6.94 17.04 0.74
CA ALA A 63 -8.05 17.32 1.64
C ALA A 63 -8.66 16.05 2.28
N PRO A 64 -8.85 14.93 1.57
CA PRO A 64 -9.30 13.67 2.17
C PRO A 64 -8.39 13.14 3.26
N VAL A 65 -7.07 13.27 3.11
CA VAL A 65 -6.10 12.85 4.13
C VAL A 65 -6.29 13.67 5.42
N LEU A 66 -6.41 14.99 5.29
CA LEU A 66 -6.60 15.88 6.43
C LEU A 66 -7.91 15.59 7.17
N TRP A 67 -9.00 15.39 6.41
CA TRP A 67 -10.30 14.99 6.96
C TRP A 67 -10.24 13.66 7.70
N THR A 68 -9.71 12.63 7.04
CA THR A 68 -9.67 11.27 7.62
C THR A 68 -8.77 11.20 8.85
N GLN A 69 -7.64 11.94 8.88
CA GLN A 69 -6.84 12.11 10.09
C GLN A 69 -7.63 12.73 11.23
N GLN A 70 -8.48 13.72 10.94
CA GLN A 70 -9.30 14.39 11.95
C GLN A 70 -10.37 13.47 12.53
N VAL A 71 -11.12 12.75 11.69
CA VAL A 71 -12.18 11.84 12.18
C VAL A 71 -11.62 10.65 12.93
N LEU A 72 -10.46 10.14 12.53
CA LEU A 72 -9.78 9.04 13.24
C LEU A 72 -9.24 9.40 14.63
N THR A 73 -9.23 10.67 15.03
CA THR A 73 -8.94 11.03 16.42
C THR A 73 -9.96 10.44 17.42
N THR A 74 -11.14 10.04 16.94
CA THR A 74 -12.15 9.33 17.73
C THR A 74 -11.83 7.84 17.92
N GLY A 75 -10.90 7.28 17.13
CA GLY A 75 -10.59 5.85 17.09
C GLY A 75 -11.72 4.99 16.51
N ARG A 76 -12.67 5.58 15.78
CA ARG A 76 -13.87 4.89 15.30
C ARG A 76 -14.19 5.27 13.86
N LEU A 77 -14.57 4.27 13.04
CA LEU A 77 -15.13 4.46 11.70
C LEU A 77 -16.26 3.46 11.45
N ARG A 78 -17.33 3.94 10.84
CA ARG A 78 -18.42 3.10 10.30
C ARG A 78 -18.29 2.83 8.82
N ALA A 79 -17.73 3.78 8.07
CA ALA A 79 -17.54 3.57 6.64
C ALA A 79 -16.28 4.28 6.12
N VAL A 80 -15.82 3.77 4.98
CA VAL A 80 -14.78 4.40 4.15
C VAL A 80 -15.37 4.56 2.75
N ILE A 81 -15.47 5.81 2.29
CA ILE A 81 -15.78 6.14 0.89
C ILE A 81 -14.49 6.45 0.15
N LEU A 82 -14.30 5.86 -1.02
CA LEU A 82 -13.10 6.04 -1.83
C LEU A 82 -13.49 6.40 -3.25
N ASN A 83 -12.85 7.40 -3.84
CA ASN A 83 -13.02 7.69 -5.27
C ASN A 83 -11.70 7.60 -6.03
N SER A 84 -11.80 7.21 -7.30
CA SER A 84 -10.69 7.20 -8.25
C SER A 84 -11.07 7.98 -9.53
N GLY A 85 -10.42 9.08 -9.79
CA GLY A 85 -10.72 10.01 -10.90
C GLY A 85 -10.35 11.45 -10.58
N GLY A 86 -10.01 11.70 -9.31
CA GLY A 86 -9.50 12.98 -8.83
C GLY A 86 -8.92 12.81 -7.43
N ALA A 87 -7.73 13.35 -7.20
CA ALA A 87 -7.02 13.27 -5.93
C ALA A 87 -7.60 14.22 -4.86
N ASN A 88 -8.31 15.25 -5.28
CA ASN A 88 -8.72 16.36 -4.40
C ASN A 88 -7.53 16.90 -3.58
N ALA A 89 -6.37 16.99 -4.22
CA ALA A 89 -5.13 17.53 -3.68
C ALA A 89 -4.83 18.90 -4.32
N CYS A 90 -4.24 19.82 -3.56
CA CYS A 90 -3.97 21.20 -3.98
C CYS A 90 -5.23 22.00 -4.39
N THR A 91 -6.39 21.66 -3.84
CA THR A 91 -7.70 22.21 -4.15
C THR A 91 -8.16 23.27 -3.14
N GLY A 92 -7.31 23.57 -2.15
CA GLY A 92 -7.55 24.60 -1.14
C GLY A 92 -8.77 24.35 -0.25
N PRO A 93 -9.33 25.41 0.37
CA PRO A 93 -10.49 25.28 1.25
C PRO A 93 -11.72 24.67 0.57
N GLY A 94 -11.90 24.90 -0.74
CA GLY A 94 -13.01 24.31 -1.51
C GLY A 94 -12.93 22.79 -1.56
N GLY A 95 -11.74 22.22 -1.78
CA GLY A 95 -11.57 20.76 -1.77
C GLY A 95 -11.79 20.12 -0.39
N PHE A 96 -11.48 20.84 0.70
CA PHE A 96 -11.82 20.38 2.04
C PHE A 96 -13.33 20.40 2.29
N GLN A 97 -14.04 21.43 1.80
CA GLN A 97 -15.50 21.48 1.83
C GLN A 97 -16.13 20.32 1.03
N ASP A 98 -15.58 19.99 -0.14
CA ASP A 98 -16.03 18.86 -0.95
C ASP A 98 -15.87 17.54 -0.19
N THR A 99 -14.75 17.36 0.51
CA THR A 99 -14.51 16.18 1.35
C THR A 99 -15.51 16.09 2.50
N HIS A 100 -15.77 17.19 3.17
CA HIS A 100 -16.76 17.25 4.24
C HIS A 100 -18.18 16.95 3.74
N ALA A 101 -18.59 17.58 2.62
CA ALA A 101 -19.88 17.31 1.98
C ALA A 101 -20.03 15.83 1.55
N THR A 102 -18.96 15.20 1.08
CA THR A 102 -18.91 13.78 0.78
C THR A 102 -19.20 12.94 2.03
N ALA A 103 -18.55 13.23 3.15
CA ALA A 103 -18.75 12.49 4.40
C ALA A 103 -20.17 12.69 4.96
N GLU A 104 -20.72 13.91 4.89
CA GLU A 104 -22.09 14.21 5.29
C GLU A 104 -23.11 13.46 4.43
N ALA A 105 -22.91 13.41 3.12
CA ALA A 105 -23.80 12.70 2.20
C ALA A 105 -23.82 11.18 2.47
N VAL A 106 -22.62 10.57 2.69
CA VAL A 106 -22.54 9.15 3.06
C VAL A 106 -23.24 8.88 4.38
N ALA A 107 -23.03 9.73 5.39
CA ALA A 107 -23.66 9.58 6.69
C ALA A 107 -25.21 9.68 6.60
N ALA A 108 -25.72 10.63 5.80
CA ALA A 108 -27.14 10.79 5.55
C ALA A 108 -27.72 9.55 4.83
N ALA A 109 -27.10 9.10 3.74
CA ALA A 109 -27.56 7.94 2.98
C ALA A 109 -27.55 6.65 3.81
N LEU A 110 -26.53 6.43 4.65
CA LEU A 110 -26.48 5.28 5.56
C LEU A 110 -27.57 5.36 6.65
N SER A 111 -27.86 6.57 7.17
CA SER A 111 -28.92 6.78 8.14
C SER A 111 -30.30 6.52 7.53
N ASP A 112 -30.55 6.97 6.31
CA ASP A 112 -31.77 6.70 5.56
C ASP A 112 -31.92 5.20 5.21
N TRP A 113 -30.80 4.51 4.97
CA TRP A 113 -30.77 3.05 4.79
C TRP A 113 -31.06 2.28 6.07
N GLY A 114 -31.06 2.95 7.24
CA GLY A 114 -31.38 2.37 8.53
C GLY A 114 -30.18 2.17 9.48
N SER A 115 -29.02 2.74 9.15
CA SER A 115 -27.82 2.71 9.99
C SER A 115 -27.45 4.11 10.43
N GLU A 116 -27.92 4.55 11.61
CA GLU A 116 -27.60 5.86 12.16
C GLU A 116 -26.08 6.10 12.22
N THR A 117 -25.60 7.05 11.45
CA THR A 117 -24.17 7.30 11.24
C THR A 117 -23.90 8.81 11.17
N GLY A 118 -22.87 9.25 11.86
CA GLY A 118 -22.39 10.65 11.81
C GLY A 118 -21.28 10.83 10.79
N ALA A 119 -21.15 12.01 10.19
CA ALA A 119 -20.06 12.34 9.27
C ALA A 119 -18.66 12.12 9.89
N ILE A 120 -18.54 12.29 11.21
CA ILE A 120 -17.29 12.03 11.96
C ILE A 120 -16.91 10.55 12.06
N GLU A 121 -17.76 9.63 11.58
CA GLU A 121 -17.51 8.20 11.49
C GLU A 121 -17.22 7.74 10.05
N ILE A 122 -17.11 8.69 9.11
CA ILE A 122 -16.86 8.44 7.69
C ILE A 122 -15.45 8.89 7.32
N ALA A 123 -14.61 7.94 6.95
CA ALA A 123 -13.34 8.22 6.30
C ALA A 123 -13.54 8.49 4.80
N VAL A 124 -12.79 9.42 4.26
CA VAL A 124 -12.80 9.75 2.82
C VAL A 124 -11.40 9.55 2.27
N CYS A 125 -11.30 8.83 1.17
CA CYS A 125 -10.05 8.62 0.43
C CYS A 125 -10.26 8.96 -1.04
N SER A 126 -9.29 9.61 -1.67
CA SER A 126 -9.35 9.98 -3.09
C SER A 126 -8.05 9.66 -3.79
N THR A 127 -8.10 9.34 -5.08
CA THR A 127 -6.94 9.15 -5.93
C THR A 127 -7.24 9.59 -7.37
N GLY A 128 -6.21 9.97 -8.12
CA GLY A 128 -6.29 10.45 -9.50
C GLY A 128 -5.54 11.76 -9.68
N LEU A 129 -5.98 12.60 -10.60
CA LEU A 129 -5.34 13.88 -10.94
C LEU A 129 -5.26 14.83 -9.76
N ILE A 130 -4.10 15.50 -9.64
CA ILE A 130 -3.82 16.54 -8.65
C ILE A 130 -4.16 17.91 -9.26
N GLY A 131 -4.79 18.80 -8.47
CA GLY A 131 -5.08 20.17 -8.85
C GLY A 131 -6.54 20.44 -9.17
N ASP A 132 -7.29 19.43 -9.56
CA ASP A 132 -8.69 19.56 -9.94
C ASP A 132 -9.63 19.21 -8.76
N ARG A 133 -10.74 19.95 -8.67
CA ARG A 133 -11.82 19.65 -7.73
C ARG A 133 -12.65 18.49 -8.24
N LEU A 134 -13.21 17.71 -7.31
CA LEU A 134 -14.11 16.62 -7.66
C LEU A 134 -15.42 17.14 -8.28
N PRO A 135 -16.01 16.41 -9.25
CA PRO A 135 -17.32 16.70 -9.79
C PRO A 135 -18.43 16.35 -8.78
N MET A 136 -18.69 17.25 -7.84
CA MET A 136 -19.53 16.98 -6.67
C MET A 136 -20.94 16.54 -7.01
N ASP A 137 -21.54 17.02 -8.09
CA ASP A 137 -22.87 16.57 -8.53
C ASP A 137 -22.88 15.06 -8.81
N LYS A 138 -21.82 14.54 -9.44
CA LYS A 138 -21.65 13.11 -9.72
C LYS A 138 -21.32 12.32 -8.43
N MET A 139 -20.46 12.89 -7.58
CA MET A 139 -20.12 12.30 -6.30
C MET A 139 -21.36 12.09 -5.43
N LEU A 140 -22.20 13.13 -5.27
CA LEU A 140 -23.37 13.08 -4.42
C LEU A 140 -24.44 12.11 -4.97
N ALA A 141 -24.69 12.14 -6.29
CA ALA A 141 -25.60 11.17 -6.92
C ALA A 141 -25.11 9.73 -6.77
N GLY A 142 -23.79 9.49 -6.97
CA GLY A 142 -23.21 8.16 -6.78
C GLY A 142 -23.26 7.67 -5.33
N ILE A 143 -23.18 8.58 -4.33
CA ILE A 143 -23.31 8.22 -2.92
C ILE A 143 -24.72 7.71 -2.59
N GLU A 144 -25.75 8.33 -3.14
CA GLU A 144 -27.12 7.84 -2.98
C GLU A 144 -27.31 6.44 -3.56
N GLU A 145 -26.73 6.18 -4.75
CA GLU A 145 -26.81 4.88 -5.42
C GLU A 145 -26.01 3.81 -4.68
N ILE A 146 -24.75 4.08 -4.31
CA ILE A 146 -23.80 3.08 -3.81
C ILE A 146 -24.25 2.46 -2.48
N VAL A 147 -24.95 3.21 -1.62
CA VAL A 147 -25.44 2.69 -0.33
C VAL A 147 -26.48 1.60 -0.53
N HIS A 148 -27.29 1.69 -1.60
CA HIS A 148 -28.30 0.68 -1.92
C HIS A 148 -27.71 -0.56 -2.60
N GLU A 149 -26.53 -0.43 -3.24
CA GLU A 149 -25.85 -1.51 -3.95
C GLU A 149 -24.91 -2.33 -3.06
N MET A 150 -24.73 -1.94 -1.80
CA MET A 150 -23.82 -2.64 -0.90
C MET A 150 -24.19 -4.11 -0.72
N ALA A 151 -23.23 -4.99 -0.96
CA ALA A 151 -23.35 -6.42 -0.80
C ALA A 151 -22.26 -6.98 0.14
N GLY A 152 -22.59 -8.05 0.83
CA GLY A 152 -21.61 -8.88 1.51
C GLY A 152 -20.97 -9.89 0.54
N GLY A 153 -19.94 -10.60 1.01
CA GLY A 153 -19.30 -11.67 0.28
C GLY A 153 -18.32 -11.22 -0.82
N LEU A 154 -17.99 -12.14 -1.72
CA LEU A 154 -16.88 -11.96 -2.66
C LEU A 154 -17.09 -10.81 -3.65
N THR A 155 -18.30 -10.69 -4.18
CA THR A 155 -18.61 -9.73 -5.26
C THR A 155 -18.39 -8.28 -4.80
N GLY A 156 -18.96 -7.90 -3.66
CA GLY A 156 -18.86 -6.51 -3.18
C GLY A 156 -17.40 -6.10 -2.88
N GLY A 157 -16.59 -7.00 -2.33
CA GLY A 157 -15.18 -6.74 -2.07
C GLY A 157 -14.37 -6.55 -3.37
N GLU A 158 -14.64 -7.37 -4.40
CA GLU A 158 -13.99 -7.26 -5.70
C GLU A 158 -14.37 -5.97 -6.44
N GLU A 159 -15.64 -5.59 -6.43
CA GLU A 159 -16.13 -4.35 -7.04
C GLU A 159 -15.48 -3.13 -6.37
N ALA A 160 -15.40 -3.11 -5.04
CA ALA A 160 -14.72 -2.06 -4.31
C ALA A 160 -13.23 -1.97 -4.69
N ALA A 161 -12.53 -3.11 -4.77
CA ALA A 161 -11.13 -3.15 -5.19
C ALA A 161 -10.93 -2.66 -6.64
N ARG A 162 -11.87 -2.93 -7.55
CA ARG A 162 -11.85 -2.42 -8.93
C ARG A 162 -12.13 -0.93 -8.99
N ALA A 163 -13.04 -0.42 -8.18
CA ALA A 163 -13.45 0.98 -8.22
C ALA A 163 -12.36 1.96 -7.75
N ILE A 164 -11.40 1.49 -6.97
CA ILE A 164 -10.28 2.33 -6.52
C ILE A 164 -9.06 2.34 -7.46
N MET A 165 -9.04 1.51 -8.51
CA MET A 165 -7.94 1.42 -9.48
C MET A 165 -7.78 2.72 -10.27
N THR A 166 -6.54 3.04 -10.66
CA THR A 166 -6.21 4.14 -11.59
C THR A 166 -5.45 3.59 -12.80
N THR A 167 -4.14 3.54 -12.73
CA THR A 167 -3.24 2.89 -13.70
C THR A 167 -3.03 1.40 -13.40
N ASP A 168 -3.58 0.91 -12.31
CA ASP A 168 -3.57 -0.51 -11.96
C ASP A 168 -4.16 -1.36 -13.08
N THR A 169 -3.56 -2.51 -13.39
CA THR A 169 -4.06 -3.44 -14.41
C THR A 169 -4.97 -4.53 -13.83
N VAL A 170 -4.81 -4.81 -12.53
CA VAL A 170 -5.59 -5.82 -11.80
C VAL A 170 -6.02 -5.30 -10.42
N PRO A 171 -7.22 -5.69 -9.92
CA PRO A 171 -7.60 -5.40 -8.55
C PRO A 171 -6.72 -6.18 -7.57
N LYS A 172 -6.30 -5.54 -6.48
CA LYS A 172 -5.44 -6.14 -5.46
C LYS A 172 -6.24 -6.36 -4.19
N GLN A 173 -6.37 -7.61 -3.80
CA GLN A 173 -7.11 -8.01 -2.61
C GLN A 173 -6.54 -9.30 -2.01
N VAL A 174 -6.78 -9.50 -0.72
CA VAL A 174 -6.36 -10.71 0.00
C VAL A 174 -7.16 -10.89 1.28
N ALA A 175 -7.33 -12.13 1.73
CA ALA A 175 -7.85 -12.47 3.05
C ALA A 175 -6.99 -13.55 3.71
N LEU A 176 -6.94 -13.50 5.04
CA LEU A 176 -6.36 -14.48 5.94
C LEU A 176 -7.44 -14.96 6.90
N HIS A 177 -7.80 -16.25 6.80
CA HIS A 177 -8.70 -16.90 7.76
C HIS A 177 -7.87 -17.53 8.87
N HIS A 178 -7.84 -16.89 10.03
CA HIS A 178 -7.03 -17.37 11.14
C HIS A 178 -7.59 -18.67 11.73
N PRO A 179 -6.74 -19.64 12.14
CA PRO A 179 -7.20 -20.93 12.70
C PRO A 179 -8.11 -20.81 13.92
N ASN A 180 -8.03 -19.70 14.65
CA ASN A 180 -8.87 -19.38 15.81
C ASN A 180 -10.22 -18.72 15.43
N ASN A 181 -10.71 -18.91 14.19
CA ASN A 181 -12.02 -18.48 13.70
C ASN A 181 -12.25 -16.95 13.69
N TRP A 182 -11.27 -16.19 13.30
CA TRP A 182 -11.39 -14.79 12.93
C TRP A 182 -10.64 -14.53 11.62
N THR A 183 -10.91 -13.42 10.98
CA THR A 183 -10.42 -13.14 9.62
C THR A 183 -9.85 -11.74 9.52
N VAL A 184 -8.81 -11.58 8.71
CA VAL A 184 -8.34 -10.27 8.22
C VAL A 184 -8.50 -10.27 6.71
N GLY A 185 -9.14 -9.24 6.16
CA GLY A 185 -9.25 -9.02 4.72
C GLY A 185 -8.67 -7.67 4.35
N GLY A 186 -8.30 -7.49 3.09
CA GLY A 186 -7.79 -6.21 2.63
C GLY A 186 -7.90 -6.02 1.13
N MET A 187 -7.89 -4.76 0.72
CA MET A 187 -7.72 -4.34 -0.66
C MET A 187 -6.71 -3.20 -0.74
N ALA A 188 -6.04 -3.06 -1.88
CA ALA A 188 -5.15 -1.95 -2.15
C ALA A 188 -5.18 -1.55 -3.62
N LYS A 189 -4.79 -0.31 -3.92
CA LYS A 189 -4.51 0.17 -5.25
C LYS A 189 -3.19 0.94 -5.28
N GLY A 190 -2.53 0.92 -6.41
CA GLY A 190 -1.31 1.67 -6.71
C GLY A 190 -0.48 0.95 -7.76
N ALA A 191 0.07 1.70 -8.71
CA ALA A 191 0.95 1.23 -9.75
C ALA A 191 2.13 2.19 -10.01
N GLY A 192 1.92 3.50 -9.92
CA GLY A 192 2.95 4.54 -10.00
C GLY A 192 2.93 5.50 -8.83
N MET A 193 3.97 6.35 -8.72
CA MET A 193 4.21 7.25 -7.58
C MET A 193 4.25 6.44 -6.27
N LEU A 194 4.98 5.31 -6.29
CA LEU A 194 5.07 4.33 -5.21
C LEU A 194 6.44 4.44 -4.50
N ALA A 195 6.53 5.27 -3.44
CA ALA A 195 7.73 5.42 -2.64
C ALA A 195 7.46 5.44 -1.13
N PRO A 196 8.49 5.21 -0.28
CA PRO A 196 8.31 5.03 1.16
C PRO A 196 7.59 6.20 1.84
N SER A 197 6.86 5.83 2.86
CA SER A 197 5.92 6.65 3.63
C SER A 197 4.53 6.72 3.00
N LEU A 198 4.13 5.57 2.43
CA LEU A 198 2.88 5.34 1.72
C LEU A 198 2.89 6.07 0.36
N ALA A 199 3.00 5.31 -0.68
CA ALA A 199 2.99 5.73 -2.08
C ALA A 199 1.56 5.98 -2.58
N THR A 200 1.29 6.46 -3.80
CA THR A 200 -0.10 6.69 -4.30
C THR A 200 -0.96 5.45 -4.11
N MET A 201 -1.10 5.10 -2.86
CA MET A 201 -1.72 3.90 -2.38
C MET A 201 -2.92 4.24 -1.51
N LEU A 202 -4.04 3.67 -1.86
CA LEU A 202 -5.16 3.54 -0.96
C LEU A 202 -5.27 2.08 -0.56
N SER A 203 -5.36 1.81 0.73
CA SER A 203 -5.61 0.47 1.24
C SER A 203 -6.63 0.52 2.37
N VAL A 204 -7.57 -0.40 2.32
CA VAL A 204 -8.51 -0.66 3.42
C VAL A 204 -8.33 -2.10 3.86
N ILE A 205 -8.10 -2.27 5.15
CA ILE A 205 -7.95 -3.57 5.81
C ILE A 205 -9.10 -3.70 6.80
N THR A 206 -9.70 -4.84 6.87
CA THR A 206 -10.84 -5.15 7.75
C THR A 206 -10.55 -6.39 8.57
N THR A 207 -11.13 -6.48 9.77
CA THR A 207 -11.09 -7.69 10.58
C THR A 207 -12.40 -7.84 11.37
N ASP A 208 -12.84 -9.06 11.55
CA ASP A 208 -13.96 -9.38 12.43
C ASP A 208 -13.54 -9.66 13.87
N ALA A 209 -12.26 -9.59 14.17
CA ALA A 209 -11.73 -9.74 15.53
C ALA A 209 -12.24 -8.61 16.46
N VAL A 210 -12.41 -8.94 17.74
CA VAL A 210 -12.63 -7.95 18.79
C VAL A 210 -11.27 -7.32 19.15
N ALA A 211 -11.11 -6.04 18.85
CA ALA A 211 -9.89 -5.29 19.13
C ALA A 211 -10.24 -3.83 19.40
N ASP A 212 -9.49 -3.14 20.23
CA ASP A 212 -9.64 -1.69 20.41
C ASP A 212 -8.77 -0.91 19.41
N ALA A 213 -8.98 0.41 19.34
CA ALA A 213 -8.26 1.27 18.40
C ALA A 213 -6.74 1.26 18.62
N ALA A 214 -6.28 1.11 19.87
CA ALA A 214 -4.85 1.08 20.20
C ALA A 214 -4.19 -0.21 19.69
N ALA A 215 -4.87 -1.35 19.84
CA ALA A 215 -4.41 -2.64 19.31
C ALA A 215 -4.34 -2.62 17.78
N LEU A 216 -5.36 -2.04 17.12
CA LEU A 216 -5.38 -1.86 15.67
C LEU A 216 -4.25 -0.93 15.20
N GLU A 217 -4.03 0.19 15.91
CA GLU A 217 -2.97 1.13 15.58
C GLU A 217 -1.58 0.48 15.68
N GLN A 218 -1.33 -0.31 16.73
CA GLN A 218 -0.07 -1.04 16.88
C GLN A 218 0.14 -2.02 15.71
N ALA A 219 -0.85 -2.86 15.41
CA ALA A 219 -0.77 -3.85 14.33
C ALA A 219 -0.56 -3.18 12.97
N LEU A 220 -1.32 -2.12 12.67
CA LEU A 220 -1.23 -1.41 11.41
C LEU A 220 0.11 -0.68 11.22
N ARG A 221 0.61 0.01 12.27
CA ARG A 221 1.91 0.68 12.21
C ARG A 221 3.04 -0.31 11.99
N ARG A 222 3.01 -1.47 12.66
CA ARG A 222 3.99 -2.52 12.46
C ARG A 222 3.90 -3.09 11.04
N GLY A 223 2.69 -3.44 10.58
CA GLY A 223 2.46 -3.94 9.24
C GLY A 223 2.98 -2.97 8.17
N SER A 224 2.57 -1.71 8.23
CA SER A 224 3.00 -0.66 7.29
C SER A 224 4.52 -0.46 7.29
N ALA A 225 5.14 -0.33 8.47
CA ALA A 225 6.58 -0.08 8.59
C ALA A 225 7.45 -1.21 8.00
N LEU A 226 6.96 -2.45 8.01
CA LEU A 226 7.69 -3.60 7.51
C LEU A 226 7.37 -3.96 6.05
N THR A 227 6.33 -3.36 5.46
CA THR A 227 5.85 -3.69 4.11
C THR A 227 5.73 -2.45 3.21
N PHE A 228 4.67 -1.67 3.33
CA PHE A 228 4.40 -0.51 2.47
C PHE A 228 5.48 0.56 2.55
N ASP A 229 6.02 0.84 3.75
CA ASP A 229 7.14 1.77 3.92
C ASP A 229 8.47 1.24 3.34
N ARG A 230 8.49 -0.01 2.91
CA ARG A 230 9.63 -0.68 2.26
C ARG A 230 9.39 -0.99 0.79
N LEU A 231 8.33 -0.44 0.20
CA LEU A 231 8.08 -0.43 -1.24
C LEU A 231 8.52 0.91 -1.83
N ASP A 232 9.42 0.90 -2.81
CA ASP A 232 9.99 2.11 -3.41
C ASP A 232 10.19 1.91 -4.92
N ILE A 233 9.20 2.28 -5.71
CA ILE A 233 9.21 2.05 -7.16
C ILE A 233 9.93 3.20 -7.89
N ASP A 234 9.59 4.45 -7.58
CA ASP A 234 10.00 5.64 -8.35
C ASP A 234 10.45 6.83 -7.49
N GLY A 235 10.54 6.66 -6.18
CA GLY A 235 11.06 7.67 -5.27
C GLY A 235 10.10 8.80 -4.92
N SER A 236 8.86 8.79 -5.43
CA SER A 236 7.87 9.84 -5.23
C SER A 236 6.76 9.40 -4.26
N CYS A 237 6.60 10.15 -3.16
CA CYS A 237 5.54 9.93 -2.17
C CYS A 237 4.31 10.75 -2.54
N SER A 238 3.14 10.13 -2.61
CA SER A 238 1.88 10.77 -2.97
C SER A 238 1.37 11.74 -1.90
N THR A 239 0.47 12.61 -2.32
CA THR A 239 -0.29 13.53 -1.47
C THR A 239 -1.46 12.86 -0.74
N ASN A 240 -1.85 11.63 -1.15
CA ASN A 240 -3.14 11.01 -0.80
C ASN A 240 -3.04 9.71 0.00
N ASP A 241 -1.86 9.15 0.17
CA ASP A 241 -1.70 7.82 0.73
C ASP A 241 -2.42 7.64 2.06
N SER A 242 -3.22 6.58 2.12
CA SER A 242 -3.98 6.21 3.29
C SER A 242 -4.10 4.70 3.40
N VAL A 243 -3.73 4.14 4.54
CA VAL A 243 -3.99 2.76 4.91
C VAL A 243 -4.86 2.77 6.15
N LEU A 244 -6.05 2.20 6.05
CA LEU A 244 -7.04 2.14 7.13
C LEU A 244 -7.24 0.70 7.57
N LEU A 245 -7.38 0.48 8.86
CA LEU A 245 -7.74 -0.81 9.46
C LEU A 245 -8.97 -0.62 10.33
N LEU A 246 -10.04 -1.39 10.03
CA LEU A 246 -11.31 -1.35 10.73
C LEU A 246 -11.59 -2.72 11.34
N ALA A 247 -12.18 -2.75 12.54
CA ALA A 247 -12.66 -3.98 13.16
C ALA A 247 -14.17 -3.94 13.41
N SER A 248 -14.85 -5.05 13.13
CA SER A 248 -16.30 -5.19 13.37
C SER A 248 -16.63 -5.87 14.71
N GLY A 249 -15.70 -6.68 15.26
CA GLY A 249 -15.94 -7.48 16.44
C GLY A 249 -16.90 -8.68 16.20
N ALA A 250 -17.33 -8.90 14.97
CA ALA A 250 -18.39 -9.87 14.65
C ALA A 250 -18.01 -11.34 14.87
N SER A 251 -16.72 -11.67 14.95
CA SER A 251 -16.27 -13.02 15.32
C SER A 251 -16.43 -13.33 16.80
N GLU A 252 -16.60 -12.31 17.66
CA GLU A 252 -16.59 -12.41 19.13
C GLU A 252 -15.23 -12.94 19.67
N ILE A 253 -14.21 -13.04 18.86
CA ILE A 253 -12.86 -13.51 19.22
C ILE A 253 -11.95 -12.33 19.48
N THR A 254 -11.33 -12.31 20.65
CA THR A 254 -10.25 -11.35 20.99
C THR A 254 -8.90 -12.05 20.80
N PRO A 255 -8.16 -11.76 19.71
CA PRO A 255 -6.84 -12.34 19.51
C PRO A 255 -5.82 -11.78 20.51
N SER A 256 -4.70 -12.48 20.67
CA SER A 256 -3.55 -11.85 21.30
C SER A 256 -3.02 -10.72 20.39
N GLN A 257 -2.35 -9.71 20.99
CA GLN A 257 -1.73 -8.65 20.18
C GLN A 257 -0.72 -9.20 19.16
N ALA A 258 0.01 -10.24 19.52
CA ALA A 258 0.98 -10.88 18.64
C ALA A 258 0.31 -11.54 17.42
N ASP A 259 -0.82 -12.23 17.62
CA ASP A 259 -1.56 -12.85 16.53
C ASP A 259 -2.18 -11.78 15.60
N LEU A 260 -2.72 -10.70 16.18
CA LEU A 260 -3.25 -9.58 15.41
C LEU A 260 -2.16 -8.88 14.60
N ASP A 261 -1.02 -8.59 15.22
CA ASP A 261 0.16 -7.99 14.58
C ASP A 261 0.66 -8.85 13.40
N ASP A 262 0.72 -10.18 13.59
CA ASP A 262 1.19 -11.10 12.55
C ASP A 262 0.18 -11.21 11.39
N ALA A 263 -1.11 -11.36 11.67
CA ALA A 263 -2.13 -11.48 10.64
C ALA A 263 -2.23 -10.20 9.79
N VAL A 264 -2.21 -9.01 10.43
CA VAL A 264 -2.21 -7.73 9.71
C VAL A 264 -0.93 -7.56 8.89
N LEU A 265 0.24 -7.90 9.44
CA LEU A 265 1.51 -7.86 8.73
C LEU A 265 1.47 -8.73 7.46
N ARG A 266 0.95 -9.94 7.54
CA ARG A 266 0.87 -10.88 6.40
C ARG A 266 -0.06 -10.37 5.30
N VAL A 267 -1.20 -9.79 5.67
CA VAL A 267 -2.12 -9.15 4.70
C VAL A 267 -1.43 -7.95 4.05
N CYS A 268 -0.77 -7.09 4.82
CA CYS A 268 0.01 -5.96 4.28
C CYS A 268 1.14 -6.42 3.36
N ASP A 269 1.85 -7.50 3.70
CA ASP A 269 2.97 -8.03 2.91
C ASP A 269 2.50 -8.58 1.55
N ASP A 270 1.38 -9.31 1.53
CA ASP A 270 0.79 -9.81 0.29
C ASP A 270 0.27 -8.68 -0.59
N LEU A 271 -0.46 -7.69 -0.03
CA LEU A 271 -0.88 -6.52 -0.79
C LEU A 271 0.31 -5.73 -1.35
N CYS A 272 1.38 -5.56 -0.56
CA CYS A 272 2.62 -4.94 -1.00
C CYS A 272 3.27 -5.71 -2.16
N ALA A 273 3.27 -7.05 -2.13
CA ALA A 273 3.77 -7.87 -3.22
C ALA A 273 2.92 -7.74 -4.48
N GLN A 274 1.58 -7.63 -4.35
CA GLN A 274 0.68 -7.39 -5.47
C GLN A 274 0.90 -5.99 -6.08
N LEU A 275 1.12 -4.95 -5.26
CA LEU A 275 1.46 -3.60 -5.72
C LEU A 275 2.78 -3.59 -6.51
N GLN A 276 3.82 -4.27 -6.00
CA GLN A 276 5.09 -4.40 -6.71
C GLN A 276 4.94 -5.14 -8.05
N ALA A 277 4.11 -6.17 -8.09
CA ALA A 277 3.92 -7.00 -9.27
C ALA A 277 3.13 -6.32 -10.39
N ASP A 278 2.33 -5.31 -10.05
CA ASP A 278 1.48 -4.54 -10.97
C ASP A 278 1.95 -3.08 -11.09
N ALA A 279 3.21 -2.79 -10.75
CA ALA A 279 3.76 -1.45 -10.93
C ALA A 279 3.90 -1.09 -12.40
N GLU A 280 3.74 0.20 -12.72
CA GLU A 280 3.81 0.72 -14.09
C GLU A 280 5.06 0.24 -14.83
N GLY A 281 4.86 -0.39 -15.99
CA GLY A 281 5.91 -0.90 -16.86
C GLY A 281 6.84 -1.95 -16.25
N VAL A 282 6.47 -2.59 -15.14
CA VAL A 282 7.30 -3.59 -14.45
C VAL A 282 7.61 -4.78 -15.36
N THR A 283 8.89 -5.14 -15.46
CA THR A 283 9.31 -6.42 -16.06
C THR A 283 10.03 -7.31 -15.07
N LYS A 284 10.63 -6.71 -14.03
CA LYS A 284 11.32 -7.44 -12.96
C LYS A 284 11.02 -6.83 -11.60
N ARG A 285 10.77 -7.69 -10.62
CA ARG A 285 10.57 -7.35 -9.21
C ARG A 285 11.89 -7.53 -8.47
N LEU A 286 12.34 -6.49 -7.81
CA LEU A 286 13.62 -6.46 -7.12
C LEU A 286 13.40 -6.44 -5.61
N VAL A 287 14.22 -7.18 -4.88
CA VAL A 287 14.42 -7.02 -3.45
C VAL A 287 15.88 -6.62 -3.22
N VAL A 288 16.09 -5.42 -2.71
CA VAL A 288 17.42 -4.92 -2.33
C VAL A 288 17.58 -5.10 -0.83
N THR A 289 18.41 -6.05 -0.43
CA THR A 289 18.74 -6.33 0.98
C THR A 289 20.11 -5.77 1.29
N VAL A 290 20.20 -4.95 2.32
CA VAL A 290 21.48 -4.51 2.88
C VAL A 290 21.69 -5.23 4.21
N THR A 291 22.86 -5.82 4.38
CA THR A 291 23.33 -6.52 5.58
C THR A 291 24.63 -5.89 6.09
N GLY A 292 25.11 -6.34 7.25
CA GLY A 292 26.37 -5.85 7.79
C GLY A 292 26.37 -4.36 8.15
N ALA A 293 25.21 -3.74 8.33
CA ALA A 293 25.07 -2.33 8.71
C ALA A 293 25.26 -2.10 10.22
N ALA A 294 25.63 -0.88 10.59
CA ALA A 294 25.76 -0.48 11.99
C ALA A 294 24.38 -0.38 12.70
N SER A 295 23.35 0.04 11.97
CA SER A 295 21.97 0.12 12.46
C SER A 295 20.97 -0.31 11.36
N GLU A 296 19.73 -0.68 11.75
CA GLU A 296 18.65 -0.95 10.79
C GLU A 296 18.31 0.30 9.96
N ALA A 297 18.40 1.48 10.56
CA ALA A 297 18.17 2.75 9.86
C ALA A 297 19.22 2.98 8.76
N ASP A 298 20.49 2.64 9.02
CA ASP A 298 21.56 2.70 8.00
C ASP A 298 21.33 1.68 6.89
N ALA A 299 20.93 0.46 7.25
CA ALA A 299 20.58 -0.58 6.28
C ALA A 299 19.44 -0.13 5.36
N LEU A 300 18.35 0.44 5.91
CA LEU A 300 17.22 0.98 5.14
C LEU A 300 17.66 2.13 4.23
N THR A 301 18.50 3.05 4.74
CA THR A 301 18.99 4.19 3.97
C THR A 301 19.82 3.73 2.77
N ALA A 302 20.75 2.81 2.99
CA ALA A 302 21.60 2.24 1.94
C ALA A 302 20.77 1.44 0.91
N ALA A 303 19.87 0.58 1.38
CA ALA A 303 18.99 -0.21 0.51
C ALA A 303 18.12 0.69 -0.39
N ARG A 304 17.57 1.78 0.16
CA ARG A 304 16.73 2.72 -0.56
C ARG A 304 17.50 3.47 -1.64
N ILE A 305 18.75 3.87 -1.37
CA ILE A 305 19.60 4.54 -2.36
C ILE A 305 19.87 3.59 -3.53
N VAL A 306 20.21 2.33 -3.28
CA VAL A 306 20.40 1.34 -4.34
C VAL A 306 19.09 1.08 -5.11
N ALA A 307 17.96 0.95 -4.41
CA ALA A 307 16.66 0.70 -5.01
C ALA A 307 16.18 1.83 -5.95
N ARG A 308 16.55 3.08 -5.65
CA ARG A 308 16.21 4.27 -6.44
C ARG A 308 17.16 4.57 -7.58
N ASP A 309 18.33 3.95 -7.59
CA ASP A 309 19.37 4.29 -8.57
C ASP A 309 18.98 3.86 -9.98
N SER A 310 18.82 4.82 -10.88
CA SER A 310 18.39 4.56 -12.25
C SER A 310 19.38 3.70 -13.04
N LEU A 311 20.68 3.78 -12.76
CA LEU A 311 21.70 2.96 -13.43
C LEU A 311 21.61 1.49 -12.95
N VAL A 312 21.33 1.26 -11.67
CA VAL A 312 21.08 -0.09 -11.14
C VAL A 312 19.80 -0.66 -11.78
N LYS A 313 18.68 0.08 -11.73
CA LYS A 313 17.39 -0.37 -12.27
C LYS A 313 17.43 -0.67 -13.76
N THR A 314 18.12 0.15 -14.57
CA THR A 314 18.29 -0.08 -16.01
C THR A 314 19.25 -1.25 -16.31
N ALA A 315 20.26 -1.50 -15.48
CA ALA A 315 21.12 -2.69 -15.62
C ALA A 315 20.29 -3.97 -15.41
N VAL A 316 19.48 -4.00 -14.35
CA VAL A 316 18.60 -5.15 -14.07
C VAL A 316 17.57 -5.36 -15.18
N PHE A 317 16.98 -4.28 -15.70
CA PHE A 317 16.09 -4.36 -16.88
C PHE A 317 16.81 -5.08 -18.05
N GLY A 318 18.05 -4.72 -18.33
CA GLY A 318 18.90 -5.34 -19.35
C GLY A 318 19.47 -6.73 -18.97
N SER A 319 19.08 -7.29 -17.82
CA SER A 319 19.65 -8.56 -17.28
C SER A 319 21.17 -8.51 -17.09
N ASP A 320 21.73 -7.32 -16.81
CA ASP A 320 23.17 -7.11 -16.56
C ASP A 320 23.44 -7.14 -15.04
N PRO A 321 24.18 -8.14 -14.50
CA PRO A 321 24.54 -8.22 -13.09
C PRO A 321 25.62 -7.18 -12.72
N ASN A 322 25.33 -5.90 -12.92
CA ASN A 322 26.26 -4.79 -12.82
C ASN A 322 26.52 -4.37 -11.37
N TRP A 323 27.31 -5.16 -10.67
CA TRP A 323 27.69 -4.86 -9.29
C TRP A 323 28.45 -3.54 -9.14
N GLY A 324 29.13 -3.07 -10.19
CA GLY A 324 29.82 -1.77 -10.17
C GLY A 324 28.84 -0.60 -9.99
N ARG A 325 27.65 -0.67 -10.63
CA ARG A 325 26.58 0.32 -10.42
C ARG A 325 25.99 0.23 -9.02
N VAL A 326 25.87 -0.97 -8.47
CA VAL A 326 25.42 -1.17 -7.08
C VAL A 326 26.41 -0.53 -6.10
N LEU A 327 27.74 -0.75 -6.28
CA LEU A 327 28.75 -0.11 -5.45
C LEU A 327 28.76 1.42 -5.61
N ALA A 328 28.60 1.92 -6.83
CA ALA A 328 28.52 3.36 -7.07
C ALA A 328 27.32 3.98 -6.33
N ALA A 329 26.14 3.32 -6.38
CA ALA A 329 24.94 3.77 -5.70
C ALA A 329 25.11 3.74 -4.17
N VAL A 330 25.50 2.59 -3.60
CA VAL A 330 25.62 2.45 -2.14
C VAL A 330 26.73 3.34 -1.57
N GLY A 331 27.77 3.62 -2.34
CA GLY A 331 28.85 4.54 -1.95
C GLY A 331 28.39 6.00 -1.78
N MET A 332 27.19 6.36 -2.29
CA MET A 332 26.58 7.67 -2.06
C MET A 332 25.73 7.72 -0.77
N ALA A 333 25.54 6.57 -0.11
CA ALA A 333 24.72 6.53 1.09
C ALA A 333 25.43 7.23 2.27
N PRO A 334 24.73 8.10 3.03
CA PRO A 334 25.30 8.78 4.20
C PRO A 334 25.34 7.83 5.41
N VAL A 335 25.94 6.65 5.23
CA VAL A 335 26.05 5.59 6.25
C VAL A 335 27.50 5.11 6.33
N GLN A 336 27.83 4.44 7.44
CA GLN A 336 29.13 3.75 7.53
C GLN A 336 29.14 2.51 6.61
N LEU A 337 30.21 2.37 5.83
CA LEU A 337 30.55 1.16 5.07
C LEU A 337 32.07 1.01 5.04
N ASP A 338 32.54 -0.22 4.81
CA ASP A 338 33.95 -0.52 4.63
C ASP A 338 34.20 -0.92 3.16
N PRO A 339 34.83 -0.07 2.35
CA PRO A 339 35.05 -0.36 0.92
C PRO A 339 35.92 -1.61 0.66
N GLU A 340 36.73 -2.02 1.63
CA GLU A 340 37.60 -3.20 1.52
C GLU A 340 36.89 -4.49 1.97
N ARG A 341 35.70 -4.38 2.58
CA ARG A 341 34.88 -5.50 3.08
C ARG A 341 33.51 -5.58 2.47
N ILE A 342 33.14 -4.57 1.65
CA ILE A 342 31.83 -4.55 1.00
C ILE A 342 31.71 -5.73 0.02
N SER A 343 30.56 -6.39 0.06
CA SER A 343 30.27 -7.51 -0.84
C SER A 343 28.89 -7.34 -1.47
N VAL A 344 28.73 -7.85 -2.70
CA VAL A 344 27.49 -7.80 -3.46
C VAL A 344 27.18 -9.18 -4.04
N SER A 345 25.92 -9.60 -3.95
CA SER A 345 25.41 -10.79 -4.65
C SER A 345 24.11 -10.50 -5.39
N PHE A 346 23.89 -11.19 -6.50
CA PHE A 346 22.62 -11.27 -7.22
C PHE A 346 22.10 -12.69 -7.16
N ASN A 347 20.84 -12.88 -6.80
CA ASN A 347 20.18 -14.19 -6.68
C ASN A 347 21.03 -15.20 -5.89
N GLY A 348 21.69 -14.74 -4.80
CA GLY A 348 22.57 -15.55 -3.96
C GLY A 348 23.97 -15.81 -4.53
N SER A 349 24.26 -15.44 -5.79
CA SER A 349 25.59 -15.59 -6.40
C SER A 349 26.44 -14.36 -6.14
N ALA A 350 27.63 -14.55 -5.53
CA ALA A 350 28.54 -13.45 -5.25
C ALA A 350 29.13 -12.88 -6.56
N VAL A 351 29.01 -11.55 -6.72
CA VAL A 351 29.56 -10.81 -7.87
C VAL A 351 30.66 -9.83 -7.47
N CYS A 352 30.69 -9.47 -6.18
CA CYS A 352 31.76 -8.69 -5.58
C CYS A 352 32.01 -9.25 -4.17
N VAL A 353 33.28 -9.45 -3.82
CA VAL A 353 33.70 -9.91 -2.48
C VAL A 353 34.85 -9.02 -2.04
N ASP A 354 34.79 -8.49 -0.81
CA ASP A 354 35.78 -7.61 -0.21
C ASP A 354 36.23 -6.48 -1.17
N GLY A 355 35.25 -5.82 -1.80
CA GLY A 355 35.46 -4.73 -2.74
C GLY A 355 35.96 -5.14 -4.12
N LEU A 356 36.20 -6.42 -4.37
CA LEU A 356 36.78 -6.94 -5.59
C LEU A 356 35.77 -7.77 -6.39
N GLY A 357 35.82 -7.69 -7.72
CA GLY A 357 34.98 -8.50 -8.60
C GLY A 357 35.23 -10.01 -8.43
N ALA A 358 34.17 -10.77 -8.20
CA ALA A 358 34.25 -12.21 -8.05
C ALA A 358 34.40 -12.91 -9.41
N PRO A 359 35.04 -14.12 -9.47
CA PRO A 359 35.04 -14.93 -10.68
C PRO A 359 33.62 -15.27 -11.13
N GLY A 360 33.33 -15.18 -12.44
CA GLY A 360 32.00 -15.46 -12.98
C GLY A 360 30.93 -14.36 -12.72
N ALA A 361 31.32 -13.22 -12.15
CA ALA A 361 30.42 -12.13 -11.77
C ALA A 361 29.49 -11.66 -12.91
N ARG A 362 29.91 -11.78 -14.17
CA ARG A 362 29.13 -11.37 -15.36
C ARG A 362 28.26 -12.48 -15.95
N GLU A 363 28.35 -13.68 -15.38
CA GLU A 363 27.65 -14.90 -15.87
C GLU A 363 26.39 -15.20 -15.07
N VAL A 364 26.09 -14.37 -14.04
CA VAL A 364 24.88 -14.55 -13.21
C VAL A 364 23.65 -14.27 -14.05
N ASP A 365 22.74 -15.27 -14.10
CA ASP A 365 21.49 -15.17 -14.86
C ASP A 365 20.48 -14.28 -14.12
N LEU A 366 20.07 -13.21 -14.77
CA LEU A 366 19.01 -12.28 -14.34
C LEU A 366 17.83 -12.27 -15.31
N SER A 367 17.63 -13.33 -16.10
CA SER A 367 16.50 -13.42 -17.05
C SER A 367 15.14 -13.60 -16.36
N GLY A 368 15.12 -14.07 -15.12
CA GLY A 368 13.90 -14.26 -14.33
C GLY A 368 13.23 -12.92 -13.94
N ALA A 369 11.95 -13.02 -13.57
CA ALA A 369 11.17 -11.84 -13.14
C ALA A 369 11.50 -11.39 -11.70
N ASP A 370 12.01 -12.26 -10.86
CA ASP A 370 12.36 -11.96 -9.46
C ASP A 370 13.88 -11.90 -9.31
N ILE A 371 14.37 -10.76 -8.82
CA ILE A 371 15.80 -10.47 -8.67
C ILE A 371 16.08 -10.05 -7.24
N ASP A 372 16.96 -10.78 -6.57
CA ASP A 372 17.48 -10.44 -5.25
C ASP A 372 18.88 -9.79 -5.39
N ILE A 373 19.04 -8.59 -4.84
CA ILE A 373 20.32 -7.89 -4.70
C ILE A 373 20.65 -7.84 -3.21
N THR A 374 21.75 -8.45 -2.80
CA THR A 374 22.24 -8.32 -1.42
C THR A 374 23.56 -7.56 -1.39
N VAL A 375 23.65 -6.55 -0.51
CA VAL A 375 24.86 -5.75 -0.27
C VAL A 375 25.24 -5.88 1.20
N ASP A 376 26.43 -6.37 1.49
CA ASP A 376 27.00 -6.40 2.83
C ASP A 376 27.93 -5.20 3.01
N LEU A 377 27.66 -4.34 4.02
CA LEU A 377 28.45 -3.12 4.26
C LEU A 377 29.72 -3.38 5.07
N GLY A 378 29.90 -4.57 5.66
CA GLY A 378 31.09 -4.99 6.38
C GLY A 378 31.36 -4.33 7.73
N VAL A 379 30.41 -3.57 8.30
CA VAL A 379 30.62 -2.74 9.53
C VAL A 379 29.77 -3.14 10.73
N GLY A 380 28.81 -4.03 10.58
CA GLY A 380 27.92 -4.43 11.68
C GLY A 380 27.17 -5.72 11.41
N THR A 381 25.98 -5.87 12.01
CA THR A 381 25.15 -7.07 11.90
C THR A 381 23.68 -6.77 11.53
N GLN A 382 23.32 -5.50 11.45
CA GLN A 382 21.96 -5.09 11.17
C GLN A 382 21.64 -5.24 9.68
N ARG A 383 20.36 -5.46 9.40
CA ARG A 383 19.89 -5.66 8.04
C ARG A 383 18.52 -5.02 7.80
N ALA A 384 18.27 -4.65 6.54
CA ALA A 384 16.94 -4.27 6.07
C ALA A 384 16.81 -4.56 4.56
N ALA A 385 15.58 -4.60 4.07
CA ALA A 385 15.30 -4.80 2.66
C ALA A 385 14.29 -3.76 2.16
N ILE A 386 14.42 -3.41 0.88
CA ILE A 386 13.50 -2.56 0.10
C ILE A 386 13.04 -3.35 -1.12
N ARG A 387 11.73 -3.34 -1.38
CA ARG A 387 11.13 -3.82 -2.63
C ARG A 387 11.12 -2.69 -3.65
N THR A 388 11.52 -2.99 -4.88
CA THR A 388 11.47 -2.06 -6.01
C THR A 388 11.25 -2.82 -7.32
N THR A 389 11.29 -2.14 -8.45
CA THR A 389 11.20 -2.73 -9.79
C THR A 389 12.39 -2.29 -10.63
N ASP A 390 12.56 -2.90 -11.78
CA ASP A 390 13.44 -2.39 -12.83
C ASP A 390 12.92 -1.04 -13.39
N LEU A 391 13.71 -0.40 -14.24
CA LEU A 391 13.35 0.79 -15.00
C LEU A 391 13.29 0.41 -16.49
N SER A 392 12.09 0.11 -16.96
CA SER A 392 11.81 -0.38 -18.31
C SER A 392 11.44 0.75 -19.28
N HIS A 393 11.37 0.42 -20.57
CA HIS A 393 10.80 1.34 -21.57
C HIS A 393 9.30 1.58 -21.30
N GLY A 394 8.56 0.55 -20.84
CA GLY A 394 7.14 0.67 -20.51
C GLY A 394 6.88 1.68 -19.40
N TYR A 395 7.73 1.74 -18.36
CA TYR A 395 7.62 2.75 -17.32
C TYR A 395 7.70 4.18 -17.89
N VAL A 396 8.65 4.42 -18.79
CA VAL A 396 8.82 5.75 -19.40
C VAL A 396 7.64 6.07 -20.33
N GLU A 397 7.16 5.10 -21.09
CA GLU A 397 6.04 5.26 -22.01
C GLU A 397 4.75 5.61 -21.24
N GLU A 398 4.40 4.85 -20.22
CA GLU A 398 3.20 5.09 -19.38
C GLU A 398 3.25 6.47 -18.72
N ASN A 399 4.39 6.83 -18.10
CA ASN A 399 4.52 8.10 -17.39
C ASN A 399 4.68 9.33 -18.31
N SER A 400 5.01 9.14 -19.58
CA SER A 400 5.07 10.23 -20.57
C SER A 400 3.74 10.45 -21.29
N ALA A 401 2.88 9.43 -21.36
CA ALA A 401 1.59 9.48 -22.04
C ALA A 401 0.43 9.90 -21.10
N TYR A 402 0.59 9.75 -19.80
CA TYR A 402 -0.43 10.03 -18.80
C TYR A 402 -0.09 11.29 -17.99
N SER A 403 -1.05 12.20 -17.88
CA SER A 403 -0.96 13.36 -16.97
C SER A 403 -1.58 12.97 -15.63
N SER A 404 -0.75 12.91 -14.61
CA SER A 404 -1.19 12.61 -13.22
C SER A 404 -1.43 13.89 -12.43
#